data_25314064324bb5d3f8f5b572d815506f
#
_entry.id   25314064324bb5d3f8f5b572d815506f
#
_cell.length_a   1.000
_cell.length_b   1.000
_cell.length_c   1.000
_cell.angle_alpha   90.00
_cell.angle_beta   90.00
_cell.angle_gamma   90.00
#
_symmetry.space_group_name_H-M   'P 1'
#
loop_
_entity.id
_entity.type
_entity.pdbx_description
1 polymer ?
#
loop_
_entity_poly.entity_id
_entity_poly.type
_entity_poly.pdbx_seq_one_letter_code
_entity_poly.pdbx_strand_id
1 'polypeptide(L)'
;MAFGHGAAFAADTIEERTWSTSAELGAITTSGNTTGTSVTGKIDARQELEDWSNQYILTGFFKEDQVQTDEGDGKKYVRSAERFAFSAKAAYKLMEDGERLYVLGSHVDDRFGAYTRYSSVSIGRGKRLYKSPDKIVEVELGPGYFSGVRATGEEEDGVTVRGAANVRWQISPSALFAQSVAVERGTSNTHSVAETSLSTKINGTMQMKAAFSARNDSNVPVDKKNTDTQTSLTLVYSF
;
A
#
# COMPACT_ATOMS: atom_id res chain seq x y z
N MET A 1 51.31 -11.44 43.37
CA MET A 1 49.92 -11.09 43.50
C MET A 1 49.56 -10.11 42.38
N ALA A 2 48.94 -10.58 41.33
CA ALA A 2 48.52 -9.77 40.19
C ALA A 2 46.99 -9.89 40.09
N PHE A 3 46.26 -8.80 40.31
CA PHE A 3 44.81 -8.73 40.08
C PHE A 3 44.58 -8.32 38.65
N GLY A 4 44.09 -9.28 37.85
CA GLY A 4 43.56 -9.02 36.53
C GLY A 4 42.16 -8.43 36.66
N HIS A 5 41.94 -7.21 36.17
CA HIS A 5 40.63 -6.64 35.97
C HIS A 5 40.11 -7.14 34.62
N GLY A 6 39.21 -8.10 34.65
CA GLY A 6 38.42 -8.47 33.48
C GLY A 6 37.41 -7.35 33.17
N ALA A 7 37.62 -6.66 32.07
CA ALA A 7 36.61 -5.80 31.49
C ALA A 7 35.46 -6.70 30.99
N ALA A 8 34.32 -6.66 31.68
CA ALA A 8 33.08 -7.21 31.15
C ALA A 8 32.65 -6.30 30.00
N PHE A 9 32.79 -6.80 28.78
CA PHE A 9 32.06 -6.23 27.64
C PHE A 9 30.56 -6.47 27.90
N ALA A 10 29.87 -5.39 28.23
CA ALA A 10 28.43 -5.40 28.16
C ALA A 10 28.08 -5.77 26.71
N ALA A 11 27.54 -6.95 26.49
CA ALA A 11 26.85 -7.28 25.26
C ALA A 11 25.68 -6.30 25.17
N ASP A 12 25.75 -5.31 24.28
CA ASP A 12 24.59 -4.57 23.84
C ASP A 12 23.62 -5.62 23.31
N THR A 13 22.61 -5.92 24.11
CA THR A 13 21.40 -6.60 23.64
C THR A 13 20.82 -5.65 22.62
N ILE A 14 21.00 -5.97 21.34
CA ILE A 14 20.22 -5.38 20.25
C ILE A 14 18.77 -5.71 20.60
N GLU A 15 18.05 -4.76 21.19
CA GLU A 15 16.59 -4.86 21.30
C GLU A 15 16.10 -5.07 19.87
N GLU A 16 15.63 -6.26 19.56
CA GLU A 16 14.97 -6.52 18.28
C GLU A 16 13.82 -5.54 18.19
N ARG A 17 13.95 -4.55 17.29
CA ARG A 17 12.90 -3.57 17.06
C ARG A 17 11.67 -4.32 16.60
N THR A 18 10.69 -4.49 17.48
CA THR A 18 9.41 -5.12 17.15
C THR A 18 8.58 -4.26 16.20
N TRP A 19 8.85 -2.97 16.12
CA TRP A 19 8.19 -2.02 15.24
C TRP A 19 9.15 -1.47 14.18
N SER A 20 8.65 -1.36 12.95
CA SER A 20 9.26 -0.60 11.86
C SER A 20 8.20 0.26 11.19
N THR A 21 8.45 1.55 11.09
CA THR A 21 7.50 2.50 10.52
C THR A 21 8.16 3.30 9.41
N SER A 22 7.42 3.53 8.34
CA SER A 22 7.83 4.44 7.27
C SER A 22 6.72 5.42 6.95
N ALA A 23 7.12 6.66 6.64
CA ALA A 23 6.24 7.68 6.12
C ALA A 23 6.70 8.07 4.70
N GLU A 24 5.77 8.10 3.76
CA GLU A 24 6.02 8.50 2.38
C GLU A 24 5.25 9.81 2.11
N LEU A 25 5.90 10.77 1.45
CA LEU A 25 5.27 12.00 1.01
C LEU A 25 5.73 12.32 -0.41
N GLY A 26 4.79 12.62 -1.29
CA GLY A 26 5.05 13.06 -2.67
C GLY A 26 4.11 14.16 -3.09
N ALA A 27 4.64 15.08 -3.90
CA ALA A 27 3.86 16.13 -4.53
C ALA A 27 4.32 16.33 -5.97
N ILE A 28 3.36 16.51 -6.89
CA ILE A 28 3.62 16.82 -8.29
C ILE A 28 2.81 18.04 -8.66
N THR A 29 3.49 19.08 -9.15
CA THR A 29 2.84 20.28 -9.71
C THR A 29 3.13 20.31 -11.20
N THR A 30 2.09 20.44 -12.01
CA THR A 30 2.18 20.62 -13.45
C THR A 30 1.75 22.03 -13.83
N SER A 31 2.40 22.61 -14.83
CA SER A 31 2.07 23.94 -15.37
C SER A 31 2.15 23.94 -16.90
N GLY A 32 1.43 24.82 -17.56
CA GLY A 32 1.38 24.91 -19.03
C GLY A 32 0.00 24.57 -19.56
N ASN A 33 -0.10 23.72 -20.58
CA ASN A 33 -1.39 23.32 -21.18
C ASN A 33 -2.31 22.58 -20.19
N THR A 34 -1.72 21.88 -19.21
CA THR A 34 -2.42 21.29 -18.08
C THR A 34 -1.77 21.84 -16.81
N THR A 35 -2.56 22.46 -15.96
CA THR A 35 -2.09 23.01 -14.68
C THR A 35 -2.81 22.31 -13.55
N GLY A 36 -2.07 21.77 -12.59
CA GLY A 36 -2.65 21.07 -11.44
C GLY A 36 -1.59 20.67 -10.43
N THR A 37 -2.06 20.27 -9.26
CA THR A 37 -1.21 19.76 -8.17
C THR A 37 -1.80 18.48 -7.63
N SER A 38 -0.95 17.47 -7.43
CA SER A 38 -1.31 16.26 -6.70
C SER A 38 -0.39 16.06 -5.52
N VAL A 39 -0.95 15.57 -4.42
CA VAL A 39 -0.24 15.21 -3.19
C VAL A 39 -0.60 13.78 -2.82
N THR A 40 0.39 12.98 -2.49
CA THR A 40 0.21 11.62 -1.98
C THR A 40 0.97 11.45 -0.69
N GLY A 41 0.36 10.75 0.27
CA GLY A 41 0.98 10.39 1.54
C GLY A 41 0.67 8.94 1.90
N LYS A 42 1.63 8.28 2.56
CA LYS A 42 1.45 6.93 3.07
C LYS A 42 2.19 6.76 4.40
N ILE A 43 1.57 6.06 5.33
CA ILE A 43 2.22 5.53 6.55
C ILE A 43 2.09 4.02 6.48
N ASP A 44 3.19 3.28 6.64
CA ASP A 44 3.24 1.82 6.74
C ASP A 44 3.94 1.48 8.05
N ALA A 45 3.19 0.99 9.02
CA ALA A 45 3.69 0.55 10.32
C ALA A 45 3.58 -0.97 10.40
N ARG A 46 4.68 -1.62 10.75
CA ARG A 46 4.79 -3.07 10.89
C ARG A 46 5.26 -3.42 12.28
N GLN A 47 4.66 -4.45 12.83
CA GLN A 47 5.06 -5.04 14.10
C GLN A 47 5.38 -6.51 13.88
N GLU A 48 6.60 -6.91 14.19
CA GLU A 48 7.04 -8.30 14.19
C GLU A 48 7.17 -8.78 15.63
N LEU A 49 6.39 -9.80 15.98
CA LEU A 49 6.41 -10.51 17.24
C LEU A 49 6.84 -11.97 16.98
N GLU A 50 7.03 -12.75 18.02
CA GLU A 50 7.43 -14.14 17.89
C GLU A 50 6.47 -14.93 16.99
N ASP A 51 5.18 -14.94 17.33
CA ASP A 51 4.14 -15.70 16.63
C ASP A 51 3.30 -14.84 15.66
N TRP A 52 3.38 -13.52 15.73
CA TRP A 52 2.53 -12.61 14.97
C TRP A 52 3.33 -11.64 14.12
N SER A 53 2.77 -11.28 12.99
CA SER A 53 3.21 -10.17 12.14
C SER A 53 2.02 -9.29 11.85
N ASN A 54 2.06 -8.03 12.29
CA ASN A 54 0.98 -7.07 12.08
C ASN A 54 1.43 -5.97 11.13
N GLN A 55 0.52 -5.48 10.30
CA GLN A 55 0.77 -4.37 9.39
C GLN A 55 -0.42 -3.42 9.36
N TYR A 56 -0.14 -2.13 9.44
CA TYR A 56 -1.12 -1.05 9.36
C TYR A 56 -0.68 -0.08 8.28
N ILE A 57 -1.56 0.17 7.31
CA ILE A 57 -1.27 1.08 6.20
C ILE A 57 -2.36 2.14 6.14
N LEU A 58 -1.95 3.40 6.12
CA LEU A 58 -2.79 4.55 5.86
C LEU A 58 -2.28 5.26 4.61
N THR A 59 -3.15 5.56 3.65
CA THR A 59 -2.80 6.31 2.44
C THR A 59 -3.77 7.45 2.21
N GLY A 60 -3.25 8.57 1.70
CA GLY A 60 -4.04 9.71 1.24
C GLY A 60 -3.56 10.15 -0.15
N PHE A 61 -4.49 10.51 -1.01
CA PHE A 61 -4.20 11.05 -2.33
C PHE A 61 -5.18 12.18 -2.64
N PHE A 62 -4.65 13.33 -3.04
CA PHE A 62 -5.41 14.52 -3.44
C PHE A 62 -4.90 15.01 -4.77
N LYS A 63 -5.81 15.46 -5.63
CA LYS A 63 -5.46 16.11 -6.90
C LYS A 63 -6.42 17.26 -7.17
N GLU A 64 -5.87 18.38 -7.58
CA GLU A 64 -6.60 19.55 -8.05
C GLU A 64 -6.11 19.91 -9.46
N ASP A 65 -7.03 20.09 -10.38
CA ASP A 65 -6.77 20.55 -11.74
C ASP A 65 -7.34 21.95 -11.96
N GLN A 66 -6.63 22.78 -12.72
CA GLN A 66 -7.09 24.09 -13.12
C GLN A 66 -8.02 23.95 -14.32
N VAL A 67 -9.24 24.43 -14.20
CA VAL A 67 -10.24 24.46 -15.27
C VAL A 67 -10.58 25.91 -15.62
N GLN A 68 -10.87 26.17 -16.90
CA GLN A 68 -11.43 27.48 -17.33
C GLN A 68 -12.88 27.57 -16.89
N THR A 69 -13.27 28.76 -16.45
CA THR A 69 -14.66 29.05 -16.07
C THR A 69 -15.40 29.55 -17.32
N ASP A 70 -16.64 29.10 -17.54
CA ASP A 70 -17.47 29.50 -18.69
C ASP A 70 -17.82 30.99 -18.71
N GLU A 71 -17.64 31.72 -17.61
CA GLU A 71 -17.88 33.15 -17.46
C GLU A 71 -16.58 33.95 -17.43
N GLY A 72 -15.95 34.13 -18.61
CA GLY A 72 -14.81 35.04 -18.76
C GLY A 72 -13.44 34.39 -18.40
N ASP A 73 -12.37 35.17 -18.55
CA ASP A 73 -10.94 34.77 -18.45
C ASP A 73 -10.49 34.26 -17.06
N GLY A 74 -11.43 33.71 -16.25
CA GLY A 74 -11.21 33.21 -14.90
C GLY A 74 -10.77 31.75 -14.90
N LYS A 75 -9.64 31.44 -14.21
CA LYS A 75 -9.17 30.09 -13.93
C LYS A 75 -9.57 29.68 -12.51
N LYS A 76 -10.17 28.49 -12.36
CA LYS A 76 -10.56 27.92 -11.07
C LYS A 76 -9.87 26.59 -10.85
N TYR A 77 -9.38 26.33 -9.62
CA TYR A 77 -8.91 25.01 -9.22
C TYR A 77 -10.10 24.19 -8.76
N VAL A 78 -10.22 22.98 -9.31
CA VAL A 78 -11.28 22.02 -8.97
C VAL A 78 -10.62 20.74 -8.53
N ARG A 79 -11.08 20.19 -7.41
CA ARG A 79 -10.64 18.90 -6.93
C ARG A 79 -11.08 17.81 -7.91
N SER A 80 -10.13 17.04 -8.42
CA SER A 80 -10.34 15.99 -9.42
C SER A 80 -10.05 14.59 -8.88
N ALA A 81 -9.35 14.48 -7.72
CA ALA A 81 -9.23 13.23 -6.98
C ALA A 81 -9.11 13.50 -5.48
N GLU A 82 -9.75 12.66 -4.70
CA GLU A 82 -9.68 12.64 -3.24
C GLU A 82 -9.91 11.21 -2.77
N ARG A 83 -8.87 10.61 -2.20
CA ARG A 83 -8.92 9.22 -1.76
C ARG A 83 -8.16 9.04 -0.47
N PHE A 84 -8.81 8.36 0.47
CA PHE A 84 -8.21 7.82 1.68
C PHE A 84 -8.36 6.30 1.69
N ALA A 85 -7.35 5.60 2.17
CA ALA A 85 -7.47 4.18 2.40
C ALA A 85 -6.71 3.80 3.67
N PHE A 86 -7.32 2.90 4.42
CA PHE A 86 -6.73 2.27 5.60
C PHE A 86 -6.81 0.76 5.46
N SER A 87 -5.76 0.05 5.88
CA SER A 87 -5.80 -1.39 6.03
C SER A 87 -5.04 -1.84 7.27
N ALA A 88 -5.56 -2.88 7.90
CA ALA A 88 -4.94 -3.55 9.03
C ALA A 88 -4.89 -5.06 8.77
N LYS A 89 -3.72 -5.65 8.91
CA LYS A 89 -3.47 -7.07 8.71
C LYS A 89 -2.80 -7.65 9.96
N ALA A 90 -3.35 -8.74 10.48
CA ALA A 90 -2.73 -9.57 11.48
C ALA A 90 -2.46 -10.96 10.89
N ALA A 91 -1.25 -11.46 11.03
CA ALA A 91 -0.85 -12.76 10.50
C ALA A 91 -0.16 -13.60 11.60
N TYR A 92 -0.73 -14.76 11.87
CA TYR A 92 -0.17 -15.76 12.77
C TYR A 92 0.81 -16.65 12.00
N LYS A 93 2.05 -16.76 12.49
CA LYS A 93 3.11 -17.58 11.90
C LYS A 93 2.87 -19.04 12.25
N LEU A 94 2.82 -19.90 11.24
CA LEU A 94 2.69 -21.37 11.44
C LEU A 94 4.08 -22.00 11.63
N MET A 95 4.11 -23.21 12.16
CA MET A 95 5.36 -23.95 12.40
C MET A 95 6.13 -24.25 11.11
N GLU A 96 5.44 -24.36 9.96
CA GLU A 96 6.10 -24.52 8.68
C GLU A 96 6.72 -23.20 8.21
N ASP A 97 7.98 -23.24 7.78
CA ASP A 97 8.73 -22.04 7.39
C ASP A 97 8.03 -21.25 6.28
N GLY A 98 7.69 -20.01 6.63
CA GLY A 98 7.06 -19.06 5.70
C GLY A 98 5.56 -19.21 5.50
N GLU A 99 4.88 -20.09 6.22
CA GLU A 99 3.42 -20.19 6.22
C GLU A 99 2.80 -19.33 7.32
N ARG A 100 1.64 -18.74 7.02
CA ARG A 100 0.89 -17.91 7.97
C ARG A 100 -0.61 -17.97 7.72
N LEU A 101 -1.40 -17.84 8.76
CA LEU A 101 -2.81 -17.51 8.68
C LEU A 101 -2.99 -16.02 8.87
N TYR A 102 -3.81 -15.36 8.05
CA TYR A 102 -4.01 -13.92 8.17
C TYR A 102 -5.48 -13.55 8.27
N VAL A 103 -5.73 -12.41 8.89
CA VAL A 103 -6.94 -11.62 8.80
C VAL A 103 -6.53 -10.24 8.29
N LEU A 104 -7.22 -9.74 7.28
CA LEU A 104 -7.01 -8.43 6.68
C LEU A 104 -8.33 -7.69 6.65
N GLY A 105 -8.38 -6.49 7.25
CA GLY A 105 -9.44 -5.52 7.08
C GLY A 105 -8.96 -4.34 6.25
N SER A 106 -9.80 -3.82 5.36
CA SER A 106 -9.52 -2.60 4.59
C SER A 106 -10.73 -1.71 4.48
N HIS A 107 -10.50 -0.41 4.40
CA HIS A 107 -11.50 0.61 4.13
C HIS A 107 -10.93 1.65 3.18
N VAL A 108 -11.72 2.00 2.18
CA VAL A 108 -11.39 3.00 1.17
C VAL A 108 -12.54 3.99 1.07
N ASP A 109 -12.23 5.27 1.12
CA ASP A 109 -13.10 6.38 0.77
C ASP A 109 -12.50 7.06 -0.46
N ASP A 110 -13.19 6.99 -1.60
CA ASP A 110 -12.72 7.51 -2.88
C ASP A 110 -13.85 8.30 -3.56
N ARG A 111 -13.84 9.61 -3.35
CA ARG A 111 -14.90 10.49 -3.81
C ARG A 111 -15.14 10.46 -5.33
N PHE A 112 -14.15 10.09 -6.11
CA PHE A 112 -14.18 10.10 -7.57
C PHE A 112 -14.10 8.70 -8.19
N GLY A 113 -13.94 7.66 -7.36
CA GLY A 113 -13.86 6.27 -7.78
C GLY A 113 -15.19 5.68 -8.24
N ALA A 114 -15.17 4.43 -8.69
CA ALA A 114 -16.35 3.65 -9.02
C ALA A 114 -17.19 3.32 -7.77
N TYR A 115 -16.50 3.10 -6.65
CA TYR A 115 -17.08 3.00 -5.31
C TYR A 115 -16.63 4.22 -4.50
N THR A 116 -17.59 4.97 -3.96
CA THR A 116 -17.30 6.11 -3.07
C THR A 116 -16.85 5.65 -1.70
N ARG A 117 -17.32 4.48 -1.25
CA ARG A 117 -16.87 3.78 -0.04
C ARG A 117 -16.76 2.30 -0.33
N TYR A 118 -15.70 1.68 0.13
CA TYR A 118 -15.45 0.25 -0.01
C TYR A 118 -14.77 -0.28 1.23
N SER A 119 -15.38 -1.25 1.88
CA SER A 119 -14.81 -1.95 3.04
C SER A 119 -14.72 -3.43 2.73
N SER A 120 -13.63 -4.07 3.08
CA SER A 120 -13.52 -5.52 2.97
C SER A 120 -12.85 -6.14 4.18
N VAL A 121 -13.18 -7.39 4.43
CA VAL A 121 -12.50 -8.26 5.38
C VAL A 121 -12.19 -9.58 4.69
N SER A 122 -10.99 -10.09 4.86
CA SER A 122 -10.59 -11.40 4.35
C SER A 122 -9.79 -12.17 5.39
N ILE A 123 -9.96 -13.48 5.37
CA ILE A 123 -9.20 -14.43 6.17
C ILE A 123 -8.59 -15.46 5.23
N GLY A 124 -7.35 -15.86 5.45
CA GLY A 124 -6.73 -16.77 4.50
C GLY A 124 -5.37 -17.29 4.96
N ARG A 125 -4.75 -18.03 4.05
CA ARG A 125 -3.41 -18.58 4.22
C ARG A 125 -2.43 -17.85 3.31
N GLY A 126 -1.29 -17.46 3.87
CA GLY A 126 -0.14 -16.94 3.14
C GLY A 126 1.00 -17.94 3.17
N LYS A 127 1.79 -17.96 2.10
CA LYS A 127 2.99 -18.78 2.00
C LYS A 127 4.12 -18.00 1.34
N ARG A 128 5.31 -18.13 1.90
CA ARG A 128 6.53 -17.66 1.26
C ARG A 128 7.00 -18.74 0.29
N LEU A 129 6.85 -18.45 -1.02
CA LEU A 129 7.23 -19.39 -2.07
C LEU A 129 8.75 -19.41 -2.32
N TYR A 130 9.41 -18.28 -2.07
CA TYR A 130 10.85 -18.13 -2.30
C TYR A 130 11.46 -17.16 -1.30
N LYS A 131 12.64 -17.48 -0.78
CA LYS A 131 13.44 -16.62 0.08
C LYS A 131 14.91 -16.83 -0.23
N SER A 132 15.58 -15.74 -0.60
CA SER A 132 17.04 -15.62 -0.66
C SER A 132 17.47 -14.37 0.10
N PRO A 133 18.77 -14.12 0.29
CA PRO A 133 19.24 -12.90 0.95
C PRO A 133 18.75 -11.60 0.28
N ASP A 134 18.52 -11.65 -1.03
CA ASP A 134 18.16 -10.49 -1.85
C ASP A 134 16.70 -10.51 -2.35
N LYS A 135 16.01 -11.66 -2.31
CA LYS A 135 14.66 -11.79 -2.89
C LYS A 135 13.70 -12.57 -2.00
N ILE A 136 12.48 -12.06 -1.90
CA ILE A 136 11.36 -12.71 -1.21
C ILE A 136 10.15 -12.69 -2.15
N VAL A 137 9.47 -13.83 -2.28
CA VAL A 137 8.20 -13.97 -3.00
C VAL A 137 7.18 -14.60 -2.06
N GLU A 138 6.06 -13.93 -1.88
CA GLU A 138 4.97 -14.35 -1.00
C GLU A 138 3.64 -14.33 -1.75
N VAL A 139 2.77 -15.29 -1.44
CA VAL A 139 1.41 -15.38 -1.97
C VAL A 139 0.41 -15.55 -0.84
N GLU A 140 -0.81 -15.10 -1.08
CA GLU A 140 -1.92 -15.19 -0.14
C GLU A 140 -3.18 -15.58 -0.89
N LEU A 141 -4.02 -16.40 -0.25
CA LEU A 141 -5.32 -16.79 -0.77
C LEU A 141 -6.30 -16.97 0.39
N GLY A 142 -7.53 -16.51 0.19
CA GLY A 142 -8.58 -16.72 1.19
C GLY A 142 -9.92 -16.14 0.79
N PRO A 143 -11.01 -16.60 1.44
CA PRO A 143 -12.31 -15.99 1.34
C PRO A 143 -12.35 -14.63 2.03
N GLY A 144 -13.30 -13.81 1.62
CA GLY A 144 -13.57 -12.50 2.19
C GLY A 144 -15.04 -12.10 2.03
N TYR A 145 -15.31 -10.92 2.51
CA TYR A 145 -16.59 -10.24 2.39
C TYR A 145 -16.35 -8.76 2.17
N PHE A 146 -17.12 -8.15 1.29
CA PHE A 146 -17.04 -6.71 1.06
C PHE A 146 -18.41 -6.05 1.25
N SER A 147 -18.38 -4.77 1.55
CA SER A 147 -19.52 -3.86 1.52
C SER A 147 -19.05 -2.54 0.93
N GLY A 148 -19.79 -2.02 -0.03
CA GLY A 148 -19.43 -0.80 -0.74
C GLY A 148 -20.65 0.02 -1.15
N VAL A 149 -20.40 1.31 -1.39
CA VAL A 149 -21.37 2.25 -1.95
C VAL A 149 -20.83 2.71 -3.29
N ARG A 150 -21.55 2.45 -4.35
CA ARG A 150 -21.19 2.88 -5.71
C ARG A 150 -21.29 4.40 -5.86
N ALA A 151 -20.64 4.94 -6.88
CA ALA A 151 -20.78 6.36 -7.25
C ALA A 151 -22.23 6.75 -7.59
N THR A 152 -23.07 5.77 -7.95
CA THR A 152 -24.52 5.94 -8.17
C THR A 152 -25.34 6.05 -6.88
N GLY A 153 -24.72 5.80 -5.69
CA GLY A 153 -25.41 5.72 -4.40
C GLY A 153 -25.96 4.33 -4.08
N GLU A 154 -25.83 3.36 -4.98
CA GLU A 154 -26.27 1.99 -4.77
C GLU A 154 -25.35 1.27 -3.79
N GLU A 155 -25.92 0.59 -2.80
CA GLU A 155 -25.19 -0.25 -1.86
C GLU A 155 -25.01 -1.65 -2.42
N GLU A 156 -23.84 -2.21 -2.28
CA GLU A 156 -23.49 -3.55 -2.75
C GLU A 156 -22.61 -4.24 -1.72
N ASP A 157 -22.93 -5.50 -1.44
CA ASP A 157 -22.14 -6.33 -0.52
C ASP A 157 -22.11 -7.80 -0.98
N GLY A 158 -21.17 -8.55 -0.50
CA GLY A 158 -21.11 -9.98 -0.85
C GLY A 158 -19.83 -10.69 -0.47
N VAL A 159 -19.87 -12.00 -0.68
CA VAL A 159 -18.71 -12.86 -0.47
C VAL A 159 -17.71 -12.67 -1.61
N THR A 160 -16.42 -12.69 -1.25
CA THR A 160 -15.30 -12.57 -2.21
C THR A 160 -14.30 -13.70 -2.01
N VAL A 161 -13.48 -13.91 -3.03
CA VAL A 161 -12.22 -14.67 -2.92
C VAL A 161 -11.09 -13.69 -3.22
N ARG A 162 -10.13 -13.59 -2.30
CA ARG A 162 -8.97 -12.72 -2.42
C ARG A 162 -7.72 -13.56 -2.67
N GLY A 163 -6.97 -13.20 -3.71
CA GLY A 163 -5.62 -13.66 -3.99
C GLY A 163 -4.65 -12.48 -4.00
N ALA A 164 -3.43 -12.67 -3.47
CA ALA A 164 -2.39 -11.66 -3.56
C ALA A 164 -1.01 -12.30 -3.77
N ALA A 165 -0.13 -11.57 -4.44
CA ALA A 165 1.27 -11.91 -4.61
C ALA A 165 2.15 -10.67 -4.36
N ASN A 166 3.25 -10.87 -3.66
CA ASN A 166 4.21 -9.82 -3.35
C ASN A 166 5.62 -10.32 -3.67
N VAL A 167 6.39 -9.49 -4.36
CA VAL A 167 7.80 -9.69 -4.66
C VAL A 167 8.59 -8.52 -4.10
N ARG A 168 9.66 -8.80 -3.37
CA ARG A 168 10.65 -7.82 -2.94
C ARG A 168 12.02 -8.31 -3.38
N TRP A 169 12.72 -7.48 -4.11
CA TRP A 169 14.04 -7.81 -4.65
C TRP A 169 15.02 -6.66 -4.41
N GLN A 170 16.01 -6.92 -3.57
CA GLN A 170 17.13 -6.02 -3.33
C GLN A 170 18.10 -6.13 -4.54
N ILE A 171 17.90 -5.28 -5.55
CA ILE A 171 18.68 -5.30 -6.80
C ILE A 171 20.13 -4.92 -6.53
N SER A 172 20.37 -3.99 -5.58
CA SER A 172 21.69 -3.58 -5.13
C SER A 172 21.62 -3.16 -3.65
N PRO A 173 22.74 -2.93 -2.96
CA PRO A 173 22.76 -2.46 -1.56
C PRO A 173 21.92 -1.19 -1.33
N SER A 174 21.71 -0.38 -2.37
CA SER A 174 20.95 0.87 -2.30
C SER A 174 19.61 0.84 -3.01
N ALA A 175 19.28 -0.18 -3.82
CA ALA A 175 18.09 -0.21 -4.65
C ALA A 175 17.21 -1.43 -4.35
N LEU A 176 15.93 -1.19 -4.05
CA LEU A 176 14.89 -2.19 -3.80
C LEU A 176 13.79 -2.08 -4.85
N PHE A 177 13.56 -3.16 -5.58
CA PHE A 177 12.38 -3.35 -6.41
C PHE A 177 11.28 -4.05 -5.61
N ALA A 178 10.05 -3.58 -5.74
CA ALA A 178 8.90 -4.25 -5.16
C ALA A 178 7.73 -4.30 -6.17
N GLN A 179 7.06 -5.44 -6.21
CA GLN A 179 5.86 -5.67 -6.98
C GLN A 179 4.81 -6.27 -6.07
N SER A 180 3.61 -5.69 -6.07
CA SER A 180 2.44 -6.27 -5.40
C SER A 180 1.29 -6.38 -6.38
N VAL A 181 0.53 -7.45 -6.29
CA VAL A 181 -0.73 -7.65 -7.01
C VAL A 181 -1.73 -8.24 -6.04
N ALA A 182 -2.93 -7.69 -5.99
CA ALA A 182 -4.04 -8.25 -5.25
C ALA A 182 -5.28 -8.26 -6.15
N VAL A 183 -6.01 -9.37 -6.13
CA VAL A 183 -7.27 -9.54 -6.85
C VAL A 183 -8.32 -10.01 -5.85
N GLU A 184 -9.43 -9.33 -5.81
CA GLU A 184 -10.59 -9.68 -5.00
C GLU A 184 -11.79 -9.86 -5.93
N ARG A 185 -12.26 -11.10 -6.06
CA ARG A 185 -13.36 -11.46 -6.93
C ARG A 185 -14.62 -11.71 -6.13
N GLY A 186 -15.61 -10.88 -6.31
CA GLY A 186 -17.00 -11.06 -5.86
C GLY A 186 -17.89 -11.63 -6.96
N THR A 187 -19.19 -11.70 -6.68
CA THR A 187 -20.20 -12.17 -7.63
C THR A 187 -20.43 -11.18 -8.77
N SER A 188 -20.39 -9.89 -8.49
CA SER A 188 -20.73 -8.79 -9.40
C SER A 188 -19.52 -8.01 -9.92
N ASN A 189 -18.43 -7.96 -9.14
CA ASN A 189 -17.23 -7.20 -9.47
C ASN A 189 -15.96 -8.00 -9.18
N THR A 190 -14.93 -7.75 -9.99
CA THR A 190 -13.55 -8.14 -9.70
C THR A 190 -12.75 -6.87 -9.50
N HIS A 191 -12.29 -6.65 -8.27
CA HIS A 191 -11.39 -5.55 -7.91
C HIS A 191 -9.94 -6.03 -7.95
N SER A 192 -9.10 -5.35 -8.71
CA SER A 192 -7.68 -5.71 -8.85
C SER A 192 -6.81 -4.48 -8.62
N VAL A 193 -5.74 -4.66 -7.86
CA VAL A 193 -4.75 -3.62 -7.60
C VAL A 193 -3.36 -4.19 -7.88
N ALA A 194 -2.58 -3.47 -8.67
CA ALA A 194 -1.17 -3.78 -8.90
C ALA A 194 -0.32 -2.54 -8.62
N GLU A 195 0.80 -2.71 -7.93
CA GLU A 195 1.80 -1.65 -7.71
C GLU A 195 3.18 -2.20 -8.01
N THR A 196 3.92 -1.47 -8.84
CA THR A 196 5.35 -1.68 -9.11
C THR A 196 6.12 -0.49 -8.57
N SER A 197 7.18 -0.71 -7.83
CA SER A 197 8.00 0.37 -7.30
C SER A 197 9.48 0.06 -7.30
N LEU A 198 10.27 1.13 -7.44
CA LEU A 198 11.72 1.13 -7.28
C LEU A 198 12.09 2.18 -6.24
N SER A 199 12.73 1.75 -5.16
CA SER A 199 13.22 2.63 -4.10
C SER A 199 14.73 2.66 -4.11
N THR A 200 15.29 3.86 -3.93
CA THR A 200 16.75 4.06 -3.85
C THR A 200 17.10 4.80 -2.57
N LYS A 201 18.02 4.27 -1.79
CA LYS A 201 18.50 4.89 -0.56
C LYS A 201 19.25 6.19 -0.87
N ILE A 202 18.87 7.26 -0.17
CA ILE A 202 19.60 8.54 -0.15
C ILE A 202 20.59 8.54 1.03
N ASN A 203 20.13 8.05 2.18
CA ASN A 203 20.93 7.87 3.38
C ASN A 203 20.35 6.73 4.26
N GLY A 204 20.75 6.64 5.54
CA GLY A 204 20.33 5.58 6.46
C GLY A 204 18.82 5.53 6.75
N THR A 205 18.13 6.68 6.68
CA THR A 205 16.72 6.80 7.02
C THR A 205 15.84 7.26 5.86
N MET A 206 16.43 7.80 4.79
CA MET A 206 15.70 8.40 3.67
C MET A 206 15.91 7.62 2.38
N GLN A 207 14.83 7.45 1.62
CA GLN A 207 14.82 6.83 0.31
C GLN A 207 13.96 7.65 -0.65
N MET A 208 14.30 7.63 -1.93
CA MET A 208 13.43 8.07 -3.01
C MET A 208 12.74 6.86 -3.61
N LYS A 209 11.42 6.91 -3.76
CA LYS A 209 10.60 5.83 -4.34
C LYS A 209 9.86 6.35 -5.56
N ALA A 210 10.06 5.71 -6.70
CA ALA A 210 9.20 5.83 -7.87
C ALA A 210 8.23 4.65 -7.88
N ALA A 211 6.93 4.92 -8.05
CA ALA A 211 5.90 3.89 -8.06
C ALA A 211 4.89 4.13 -9.19
N PHE A 212 4.43 3.03 -9.77
CA PHE A 212 3.31 2.96 -10.69
C PHE A 212 2.27 2.02 -10.10
N SER A 213 1.04 2.48 -9.96
CA SER A 213 -0.09 1.66 -9.53
C SER A 213 -1.21 1.68 -10.56
N ALA A 214 -1.87 0.54 -10.72
CA ALA A 214 -3.08 0.37 -11.51
C ALA A 214 -4.15 -0.29 -10.64
N ARG A 215 -5.36 0.25 -10.70
CA ARG A 215 -6.56 -0.30 -10.06
C ARG A 215 -7.58 -0.56 -11.13
N ASN A 216 -8.18 -1.73 -11.09
CA ASN A 216 -9.19 -2.12 -12.05
C ASN A 216 -10.42 -2.67 -11.32
N ASP A 217 -11.57 -2.18 -11.70
CA ASP A 217 -12.89 -2.69 -11.35
C ASP A 217 -13.57 -3.19 -12.61
N SER A 218 -13.98 -4.47 -12.62
CA SER A 218 -14.58 -5.08 -13.81
C SER A 218 -16.01 -4.56 -14.09
N ASN A 219 -16.67 -4.05 -13.07
CA ASN A 219 -18.03 -3.51 -13.16
C ASN A 219 -18.06 -2.09 -12.60
N VAL A 220 -18.12 -1.12 -13.50
CA VAL A 220 -18.18 0.32 -13.17
C VAL A 220 -19.38 0.97 -13.84
N PRO A 221 -19.90 2.12 -13.32
CA PRO A 221 -20.90 2.93 -14.01
C PRO A 221 -20.45 3.33 -15.42
N VAL A 222 -21.42 3.54 -16.33
CA VAL A 222 -21.18 3.81 -17.76
C VAL A 222 -20.27 5.02 -18.01
N ASP A 223 -20.28 5.99 -17.11
CA ASP A 223 -19.48 7.22 -17.17
C ASP A 223 -18.08 7.09 -16.52
N LYS A 224 -17.75 5.92 -15.97
CA LYS A 224 -16.45 5.64 -15.31
C LYS A 224 -15.58 4.70 -16.13
N LYS A 225 -14.26 4.86 -15.99
CA LYS A 225 -13.29 3.93 -16.56
C LYS A 225 -13.07 2.75 -15.62
N ASN A 226 -12.88 1.57 -16.20
CA ASN A 226 -12.57 0.35 -15.44
C ASN A 226 -11.19 0.42 -14.76
N THR A 227 -10.27 1.19 -15.32
CA THR A 227 -8.88 1.22 -14.84
C THR A 227 -8.46 2.64 -14.52
N ASP A 228 -7.99 2.81 -13.30
CA ASP A 228 -7.29 4.01 -12.83
C ASP A 228 -5.80 3.71 -12.68
N THR A 229 -4.96 4.62 -13.16
CA THR A 229 -3.51 4.53 -13.01
C THR A 229 -2.95 5.73 -12.29
N GLN A 230 -1.92 5.50 -11.49
CA GLN A 230 -1.23 6.55 -10.76
C GLN A 230 0.27 6.33 -10.83
N THR A 231 1.02 7.34 -11.24
CA THR A 231 2.48 7.37 -11.10
C THR A 231 2.83 8.34 -10.00
N SER A 232 3.74 7.95 -9.13
CA SER A 232 4.19 8.79 -8.01
C SER A 232 5.70 8.75 -7.86
N LEU A 233 6.25 9.89 -7.43
CA LEU A 233 7.62 10.02 -6.94
C LEU A 233 7.54 10.54 -5.51
N THR A 234 8.02 9.76 -4.55
CA THR A 234 7.86 10.05 -3.13
C THR A 234 9.21 10.01 -2.41
N LEU A 235 9.33 10.82 -1.38
CA LEU A 235 10.36 10.71 -0.38
C LEU A 235 9.82 9.81 0.76
N VAL A 236 10.60 8.80 1.11
CA VAL A 236 10.27 7.83 2.18
C VAL A 236 11.22 8.07 3.33
N TYR A 237 10.68 8.24 4.52
CA TYR A 237 11.41 8.31 5.78
C TYR A 237 11.08 7.09 6.64
N SER A 238 12.11 6.39 7.11
CA SER A 238 12.00 5.17 7.95
C SER A 238 12.57 5.41 9.35
N PHE A 239 11.85 5.00 10.39
CA PHE A 239 12.19 5.19 11.81
C PHE A 239 11.70 4.03 12.69
#